data_8daac1fff615a522b4555a57ff4c0a81
#
_entry.id   8daac1fff615a522b4555a57ff4c0a81
#
_cell.length_a   1.000
_cell.length_b   1.000
_cell.length_c   1.000
_cell.angle_alpha   90.00
_cell.angle_beta   90.00
_cell.angle_gamma   90.00
#
_symmetry.space_group_name_H-M   'P 1'
#
loop_
_entity.id
_entity.type
_entity.pdbx_description
1 polymer ?
#
loop_
_entity_poly.entity_id
_entity_poly.type
_entity_poly.pdbx_seq_one_letter_code
_entity_poly.pdbx_strand_id
1 'polypeptide(L)'
;MEQRVLGGRYLLKDKVGTGGMATVFRAQDQVLDRTVAVKIMLPQYAGDATFAARFKQEAQAAAGLSSPYIVGVYDWGKDGDTYYIVMEFVRGSDLKTAIQQRGAINQRKAAEIGSQVCQALTVAHNQDIIHRDIKPQNIMVQPDGN
;
A
#
# COMPACT_ATOMS: atom_id res chain seq x y z
N MET A 1 -0.33 10.59 24.90
CA MET A 1 0.55 10.26 23.76
C MET A 1 0.47 11.35 22.72
N GLU A 2 1.62 11.86 22.34
CA GLU A 2 1.64 12.84 21.26
C GLU A 2 1.24 12.17 19.95
N GLN A 3 0.27 12.77 19.28
CA GLN A 3 -0.15 12.33 17.96
C GLN A 3 0.83 12.88 16.92
N ARG A 4 1.36 12.00 16.07
CA ARG A 4 2.31 12.40 15.04
C ARG A 4 1.56 12.83 13.77
N VAL A 5 1.92 14.01 13.26
CA VAL A 5 1.41 14.53 12.00
C VAL A 5 2.56 14.65 11.01
N LEU A 6 2.42 14.01 9.86
CA LEU A 6 3.43 14.08 8.79
C LEU A 6 3.06 15.16 7.77
N GLY A 7 4.05 15.96 7.41
CA GLY A 7 3.88 17.03 6.43
C GLY A 7 2.84 18.07 6.83
N GLY A 8 2.53 18.20 8.11
CA GLY A 8 1.49 19.09 8.60
C GLY A 8 0.08 18.70 8.16
N ARG A 9 -0.11 17.50 7.64
CA ARG A 9 -1.36 17.09 6.99
C ARG A 9 -1.88 15.71 7.44
N TYR A 10 -1.01 14.72 7.54
CA TYR A 10 -1.42 13.33 7.78
C TYR A 10 -1.24 12.95 9.24
N LEU A 11 -2.35 12.87 9.97
CA LEU A 11 -2.36 12.47 11.37
C LEU A 11 -2.33 10.96 11.48
N LEU A 12 -1.24 10.40 11.98
CA LEU A 12 -1.09 8.96 12.16
C LEU A 12 -2.01 8.47 13.29
N LYS A 13 -2.73 7.39 13.03
CA LYS A 13 -3.63 6.75 13.99
C LYS A 13 -3.00 5.45 14.50
N ASP A 14 -3.34 4.33 13.94
CA ASP A 14 -2.87 3.02 14.37
C ASP A 14 -2.02 2.36 13.30
N LYS A 15 -1.06 1.56 13.76
CA LYS A 15 -0.22 0.73 12.91
C LYS A 15 -1.05 -0.44 12.38
N VAL A 16 -1.07 -0.63 11.07
CA VAL A 16 -1.85 -1.69 10.42
C VAL A 16 -0.99 -2.78 9.80
N GLY A 17 0.30 -2.54 9.64
CA GLY A 17 1.20 -3.56 9.09
C GLY A 17 2.66 -3.16 9.14
N THR A 18 3.54 -4.15 9.02
CA THR A 18 4.98 -3.96 8.91
C THR A 18 5.48 -4.83 7.77
N GLY A 19 6.16 -4.21 6.81
CA GLY A 19 6.87 -4.90 5.73
C GLY A 19 8.37 -4.82 5.91
N GLY A 20 9.14 -5.36 4.96
CA GLY A 20 10.59 -5.45 5.05
C GLY A 20 11.32 -4.12 5.25
N MET A 21 10.86 -3.04 4.63
CA MET A 21 11.53 -1.73 4.65
C MET A 21 10.65 -0.61 5.19
N ALA A 22 9.39 -0.88 5.49
CA ALA A 22 8.42 0.15 5.85
C ALA A 22 7.37 -0.36 6.83
N THR A 23 6.78 0.59 7.55
CA THR A 23 5.61 0.36 8.42
C THR A 23 4.43 1.11 7.84
N VAL A 24 3.26 0.50 7.84
CA VAL A 24 2.02 1.10 7.32
C VAL A 24 1.11 1.48 8.48
N PHE A 25 0.63 2.72 8.45
CA PHE A 25 -0.30 3.27 9.42
C PHE A 25 -1.62 3.63 8.75
N ARG A 26 -2.72 3.45 9.48
CA ARG A 26 -3.96 4.15 9.16
C ARG A 26 -3.78 5.61 9.60
N ALA A 27 -4.20 6.54 8.79
CA ALA A 27 -4.02 7.96 9.07
C ALA A 27 -5.24 8.78 8.61
N GLN A 28 -5.33 9.99 9.12
CA GLN A 28 -6.34 10.96 8.72
C GLN A 28 -5.68 12.07 7.90
N ASP A 29 -6.13 12.24 6.68
CA ASP A 29 -5.79 13.40 5.86
C ASP A 29 -6.64 14.58 6.35
N GLN A 30 -6.01 15.51 7.04
CA GLN A 30 -6.70 16.63 7.67
C GLN A 30 -7.12 17.72 6.66
N VAL A 31 -6.55 17.70 5.47
CA VAL A 31 -6.90 18.67 4.41
C VAL A 31 -8.13 18.22 3.65
N LEU A 32 -8.20 16.95 3.24
CA LEU A 32 -9.34 16.41 2.50
C LEU A 32 -10.34 15.67 3.39
N ASP A 33 -10.07 15.60 4.69
CA ASP A 33 -10.94 14.95 5.70
C ASP A 33 -11.29 13.52 5.30
N ARG A 34 -10.28 12.70 5.06
CA ARG A 34 -10.48 11.30 4.68
C ARG A 34 -9.44 10.39 5.33
N THR A 35 -9.81 9.13 5.50
CA THR A 35 -8.89 8.09 5.96
C THR A 35 -7.97 7.65 4.82
N VAL A 36 -6.68 7.57 5.11
CA VAL A 36 -5.65 7.10 4.17
C VAL A 36 -4.74 6.10 4.84
N ALA A 37 -3.97 5.37 4.05
CA ALA A 37 -2.85 4.57 4.52
C ALA A 37 -1.55 5.35 4.29
N VAL A 38 -0.67 5.35 5.29
CA VAL A 38 0.65 5.99 5.17
C VAL A 38 1.72 4.94 5.40
N LYS A 39 2.54 4.73 4.38
CA LYS A 39 3.67 3.83 4.42
C LYS A 39 4.91 4.65 4.75
N ILE A 40 5.54 4.33 5.88
CA ILE A 40 6.71 5.06 6.39
C ILE A 40 7.93 4.18 6.27
N MET A 41 8.98 4.69 5.63
CA MET A 41 10.27 4.00 5.55
C MET A 41 10.85 3.82 6.96
N LEU A 42 11.34 2.61 7.26
CA LEU A 42 11.98 2.34 8.55
C LEU A 42 13.23 3.20 8.72
N PRO A 43 13.51 3.69 9.96
CA PRO A 43 14.64 4.62 10.20
C PRO A 43 15.99 4.09 9.75
N GLN A 44 16.23 2.77 9.81
CA GLN A 44 17.50 2.18 9.41
C GLN A 44 17.79 2.31 7.91
N TYR A 45 16.79 2.59 7.09
CA TYR A 45 16.93 2.77 5.64
C TYR A 45 16.91 4.24 5.23
N ALA A 46 16.48 5.14 6.12
CA ALA A 46 16.30 6.55 5.80
C ALA A 46 17.61 7.27 5.49
N GLY A 47 18.73 6.80 6.03
CA GLY A 47 20.06 7.36 5.76
C GLY A 47 20.71 6.86 4.47
N ASP A 48 20.12 5.90 3.78
CA ASP A 48 20.66 5.33 2.55
C ASP A 48 19.95 5.94 1.33
N ALA A 49 20.69 6.73 0.55
CA ALA A 49 20.15 7.43 -0.62
C ALA A 49 19.57 6.45 -1.67
N THR A 50 20.14 5.25 -1.78
CA THR A 50 19.65 4.24 -2.73
C THR A 50 18.26 3.75 -2.36
N PHE A 51 18.03 3.45 -1.07
CA PHE A 51 16.72 3.03 -0.59
C PHE A 51 15.68 4.16 -0.69
N ALA A 52 16.08 5.38 -0.36
CA ALA A 52 15.19 6.54 -0.47
C ALA A 52 14.78 6.79 -1.92
N ALA A 53 15.71 6.68 -2.87
CA ALA A 53 15.43 6.84 -4.30
C ALA A 53 14.47 5.75 -4.82
N ARG A 54 14.66 4.50 -4.41
CA ARG A 54 13.75 3.40 -4.77
C ARG A 54 12.35 3.61 -4.21
N PHE A 55 12.27 4.04 -2.96
CA PHE A 55 10.99 4.33 -2.29
C PHE A 55 10.19 5.38 -3.07
N LYS A 56 10.88 6.45 -3.49
CA LYS A 56 10.27 7.50 -4.31
C LYS A 56 9.86 7.00 -5.70
N GLN A 57 10.71 6.20 -6.35
CA GLN A 57 10.41 5.63 -7.67
C GLN A 57 9.19 4.72 -7.64
N GLU A 58 9.04 3.88 -6.61
CA GLU A 58 7.87 3.03 -6.43
C GLU A 58 6.59 3.86 -6.33
N ALA A 59 6.63 4.94 -5.54
CA ALA A 59 5.50 5.84 -5.41
C ALA A 59 5.16 6.52 -6.74
N GLN A 60 6.15 7.01 -7.47
CA GLN A 60 5.96 7.67 -8.76
C GLN A 60 5.37 6.72 -9.81
N ALA A 61 5.88 5.49 -9.87
CA ALA A 61 5.38 4.49 -10.81
C ALA A 61 3.92 4.13 -10.50
N ALA A 62 3.59 3.90 -9.23
CA ALA A 62 2.25 3.53 -8.81
C ALA A 62 1.25 4.70 -8.93
N ALA A 63 1.70 5.94 -8.74
CA ALA A 63 0.84 7.12 -8.80
C ALA A 63 0.20 7.33 -10.18
N GLY A 64 0.84 6.84 -11.25
CA GLY A 64 0.30 6.91 -12.60
C GLY A 64 -0.69 5.83 -12.95
N LEU A 65 -0.91 4.84 -12.07
CA LEU A 65 -1.81 3.73 -12.31
C LEU A 65 -3.21 4.02 -11.77
N SER A 66 -4.23 3.68 -12.55
CA SER A 66 -5.62 3.80 -12.12
C SER A 66 -6.37 2.52 -12.49
N SER A 67 -6.84 1.79 -11.47
CA SER A 67 -7.61 0.58 -11.61
C SER A 67 -8.36 0.29 -10.31
N PRO A 68 -9.59 -0.26 -10.39
CA PRO A 68 -10.29 -0.70 -9.18
C PRO A 68 -9.56 -1.84 -8.45
N TYR A 69 -8.58 -2.47 -9.10
CA TYR A 69 -7.82 -3.59 -8.56
C TYR A 69 -6.38 -3.22 -8.20
N ILE A 70 -6.04 -1.93 -8.21
CA ILE A 70 -4.74 -1.42 -7.77
C ILE A 70 -4.96 -0.39 -6.67
N VAL A 71 -4.22 -0.52 -5.56
CA VAL A 71 -4.25 0.48 -4.49
C VAL A 71 -3.72 1.80 -5.02
N GLY A 72 -4.52 2.85 -4.91
CA GLY A 72 -4.15 4.18 -5.41
C GLY A 72 -3.08 4.84 -4.53
N VAL A 73 -2.11 5.48 -5.16
CA VAL A 73 -1.10 6.31 -4.49
C VAL A 73 -1.50 7.77 -4.64
N TYR A 74 -1.62 8.47 -3.52
CA TYR A 74 -2.08 9.87 -3.50
C TYR A 74 -0.96 10.88 -3.37
N ASP A 75 0.09 10.56 -2.61
CA ASP A 75 1.12 11.53 -2.28
C ASP A 75 2.41 10.83 -1.85
N TRP A 76 3.51 11.56 -1.92
CA TRP A 76 4.80 11.17 -1.39
C TRP A 76 5.41 12.38 -0.69
N GLY A 77 6.10 12.16 0.42
CA GLY A 77 6.72 13.28 1.11
C GLY A 77 7.91 12.89 1.97
N LYS A 78 8.56 13.92 2.46
CA LYS A 78 9.64 13.82 3.42
C LYS A 78 9.37 14.81 4.55
N ASP A 79 9.33 14.32 5.77
CA ASP A 79 9.17 15.12 6.98
C ASP A 79 10.37 14.87 7.87
N GLY A 80 11.27 15.87 7.95
CA GLY A 80 12.58 15.66 8.57
C GLY A 80 13.34 14.56 7.85
N ASP A 81 13.73 13.51 8.56
CA ASP A 81 14.39 12.33 8.00
C ASP A 81 13.43 11.19 7.64
N THR A 82 12.13 11.44 7.73
CA THR A 82 11.09 10.43 7.49
C THR A 82 10.55 10.54 6.07
N TYR A 83 10.73 9.48 5.28
CA TYR A 83 10.11 9.35 3.96
C TYR A 83 8.80 8.59 4.09
N TYR A 84 7.75 9.05 3.39
CA TYR A 84 6.44 8.42 3.46
C TYR A 84 5.71 8.45 2.13
N ILE A 85 4.85 7.47 1.93
CA ILE A 85 3.94 7.36 0.79
C ILE A 85 2.51 7.34 1.35
N VAL A 86 1.65 8.18 0.80
CA VAL A 86 0.23 8.21 1.15
C VAL A 86 -0.55 7.48 0.07
N MET A 87 -1.38 6.55 0.49
CA MET A 87 -2.14 5.72 -0.44
C MET A 87 -3.56 5.48 0.04
N GLU A 88 -4.35 4.93 -0.84
CA GLU A 88 -5.71 4.49 -0.54
C GLU A 88 -5.70 3.56 0.67
N PHE A 89 -6.59 3.82 1.63
CA PHE A 89 -6.83 2.91 2.74
C PHE A 89 -7.82 1.84 2.31
N VAL A 90 -7.34 0.61 2.18
CA VAL A 90 -8.16 -0.54 1.78
C VAL A 90 -8.61 -1.27 3.04
N ARG A 91 -9.92 -1.34 3.27
CA ARG A 91 -10.50 -2.12 4.36
C ARG A 91 -10.45 -3.60 4.00
N GLY A 92 -10.24 -4.44 5.03
CA GLY A 92 -10.10 -5.87 4.85
C GLY A 92 -8.74 -6.36 5.32
N SER A 93 -8.29 -7.48 4.78
CA SER A 93 -7.00 -8.08 5.13
C SER A 93 -6.24 -8.48 3.87
N ASP A 94 -4.92 -8.68 4.00
CA ASP A 94 -4.18 -9.30 2.91
C ASP A 94 -4.61 -10.77 2.75
N LEU A 95 -4.39 -11.29 1.54
CA LEU A 95 -4.83 -12.64 1.18
C LEU A 95 -4.13 -13.71 2.02
N LYS A 96 -2.86 -13.52 2.37
CA LYS A 96 -2.15 -14.47 3.23
C LYS A 96 -2.81 -14.59 4.60
N THR A 97 -3.14 -13.47 5.23
CA THR A 97 -3.84 -13.43 6.52
C THR A 97 -5.22 -14.09 6.39
N ALA A 98 -5.96 -13.80 5.33
CA ALA A 98 -7.27 -14.42 5.09
C ALA A 98 -7.17 -15.95 4.97
N ILE A 99 -6.17 -16.47 4.28
CA ILE A 99 -5.92 -17.91 4.15
C ILE A 99 -5.56 -18.53 5.50
N GLN A 100 -4.71 -17.86 6.27
CA GLN A 100 -4.32 -18.34 7.60
C GLN A 100 -5.50 -18.41 8.58
N GLN A 101 -6.42 -17.46 8.51
CA GLN A 101 -7.57 -17.37 9.40
C GLN A 101 -8.73 -18.27 9.00
N ARG A 102 -8.96 -18.44 7.70
CA ARG A 102 -10.16 -19.11 7.14
C ARG A 102 -9.85 -20.40 6.39
N GLY A 103 -8.57 -20.75 6.24
CA GLY A 103 -8.12 -21.90 5.46
C GLY A 103 -8.06 -21.60 3.96
N ALA A 104 -7.85 -22.65 3.17
CA ALA A 104 -7.73 -22.54 1.73
C ALA A 104 -9.01 -21.95 1.10
N ILE A 105 -8.85 -21.08 0.11
CA ILE A 105 -9.97 -20.55 -0.66
C ILE A 105 -10.42 -21.58 -1.72
N ASN A 106 -11.71 -21.56 -2.07
CA ASN A 106 -12.22 -22.47 -3.10
C ASN A 106 -11.75 -22.06 -4.50
N GLN A 107 -11.87 -22.97 -5.48
CA GLN A 107 -11.39 -22.74 -6.84
C GLN A 107 -12.04 -21.54 -7.52
N ARG A 108 -13.34 -21.35 -7.33
CA ARG A 108 -14.07 -20.21 -7.92
C ARG A 108 -13.52 -18.90 -7.40
N LYS A 109 -13.34 -18.78 -6.07
CA LYS A 109 -12.81 -17.57 -5.45
C LYS A 109 -11.36 -17.30 -5.87
N ALA A 110 -10.54 -18.35 -5.95
CA ALA A 110 -9.16 -18.23 -6.45
C ALA A 110 -9.13 -17.72 -7.89
N ALA A 111 -10.01 -18.22 -8.76
CA ALA A 111 -10.11 -17.76 -10.13
C ALA A 111 -10.55 -16.30 -10.25
N GLU A 112 -11.50 -15.86 -9.41
CA GLU A 112 -11.94 -14.46 -9.35
C GLU A 112 -10.80 -13.54 -8.95
N ILE A 113 -10.08 -13.89 -7.89
CA ILE A 113 -8.92 -13.10 -7.43
C ILE A 113 -7.84 -13.06 -8.51
N GLY A 114 -7.53 -14.20 -9.13
CA GLY A 114 -6.58 -14.28 -10.23
C GLY A 114 -6.97 -13.40 -11.41
N SER A 115 -8.25 -13.39 -11.78
CA SER A 115 -8.77 -12.53 -12.84
C SER A 115 -8.60 -11.05 -12.51
N GLN A 116 -8.92 -10.64 -11.29
CA GLN A 116 -8.78 -9.25 -10.84
C GLN A 116 -7.31 -8.82 -10.81
N VAL A 117 -6.40 -9.68 -10.33
CA VAL A 117 -4.96 -9.44 -10.35
C VAL A 117 -4.45 -9.30 -11.78
N CYS A 118 -4.89 -10.15 -12.70
CA CYS A 118 -4.52 -10.04 -14.12
C CYS A 118 -5.00 -8.74 -14.75
N GLN A 119 -6.19 -8.26 -14.40
CA GLN A 119 -6.69 -6.96 -14.86
C GLN A 119 -5.83 -5.82 -14.33
N ALA A 120 -5.43 -5.85 -13.06
CA ALA A 120 -4.50 -4.89 -12.49
C ALA A 120 -3.15 -4.91 -13.21
N LEU A 121 -2.60 -6.10 -13.45
CA LEU A 121 -1.33 -6.26 -14.16
C LEU A 121 -1.39 -5.77 -15.59
N THR A 122 -2.53 -5.91 -16.26
CA THR A 122 -2.73 -5.37 -17.61
C THR A 122 -2.55 -3.85 -17.62
N VAL A 123 -3.14 -3.15 -16.65
CA VAL A 123 -2.98 -1.69 -16.51
C VAL A 123 -1.51 -1.34 -16.27
N ALA A 124 -0.84 -2.04 -15.36
CA ALA A 124 0.56 -1.80 -15.05
C ALA A 124 1.47 -2.09 -16.24
N HIS A 125 1.29 -3.22 -16.93
CA HIS A 125 2.10 -3.63 -18.08
C HIS A 125 1.93 -2.68 -19.27
N ASN A 126 0.73 -2.11 -19.46
CA ASN A 126 0.50 -1.11 -20.50
C ASN A 126 1.28 0.20 -20.25
N GLN A 127 1.77 0.40 -19.04
CA GLN A 127 2.63 1.52 -18.66
C GLN A 127 4.08 1.07 -18.39
N ASP A 128 4.46 -0.11 -18.89
CA ASP A 128 5.81 -0.67 -18.75
C ASP A 128 6.25 -0.95 -17.30
N ILE A 129 5.27 -1.18 -16.40
CA ILE A 129 5.52 -1.51 -15.00
C ILE A 129 5.34 -3.00 -14.78
N ILE A 130 6.37 -3.67 -14.25
CA ILE A 130 6.35 -5.09 -13.92
C ILE A 130 6.47 -5.23 -12.41
N HIS A 131 5.51 -5.89 -11.75
CA HIS A 131 5.47 -6.03 -10.29
C HIS A 131 6.64 -6.86 -9.75
N ARG A 132 6.87 -8.05 -10.31
CA ARG A 132 7.94 -8.99 -9.95
C ARG A 132 7.81 -9.69 -8.60
N ASP A 133 6.77 -9.40 -7.81
CA ASP A 133 6.60 -10.00 -6.47
C ASP A 133 5.12 -10.22 -6.14
N ILE A 134 4.36 -10.83 -7.05
CA ILE A 134 2.96 -11.18 -6.82
C ILE A 134 2.89 -12.35 -5.83
N LYS A 135 2.29 -12.13 -4.69
CA LYS A 135 2.10 -13.13 -3.62
C LYS A 135 0.93 -12.73 -2.73
N PRO A 136 0.37 -13.67 -1.93
CA PRO A 136 -0.81 -13.39 -1.12
C PRO A 136 -0.64 -12.23 -0.13
N GLN A 137 0.57 -11.96 0.37
CA GLN A 137 0.82 -10.82 1.26
C GLN A 137 0.60 -9.47 0.57
N ASN A 138 0.74 -9.42 -0.77
CA ASN A 138 0.64 -8.18 -1.56
C ASN A 138 -0.73 -8.02 -2.21
N ILE A 139 -1.70 -8.86 -1.85
CA ILE A 139 -3.07 -8.80 -2.35
C ILE A 139 -4.01 -8.52 -1.18
N MET A 140 -4.74 -7.40 -1.25
CA MET A 140 -5.74 -7.03 -0.26
C MET A 140 -7.11 -7.53 -0.68
N VAL A 141 -7.84 -8.11 0.27
CA VAL A 141 -9.21 -8.59 0.05
C VAL A 141 -10.16 -7.73 0.88
N GLN A 142 -11.07 -7.06 0.20
CA GLN A 142 -12.08 -6.21 0.83
C GLN A 142 -13.24 -7.06 1.40
N PRO A 143 -14.08 -6.49 2.30
CA PRO A 143 -15.22 -7.22 2.88
C PRO A 143 -16.21 -7.76 1.84
N ASP A 144 -16.31 -7.12 0.67
CA ASP A 144 -17.16 -7.57 -0.44
C ASP A 144 -16.52 -8.71 -1.27
N GLY A 145 -15.29 -9.10 -0.93
CA GLY A 145 -14.54 -10.15 -1.61
C GLY A 145 -13.64 -9.69 -2.77
N ASN A 146 -13.66 -8.42 -3.08
CA ASN A 146 -12.81 -7.89 -4.15
C ASN A 146 -11.40 -7.57 -3.67
#